data_1302c80b337cbd941b68e2c28ae6a21c
#
_entry.id   1302c80b337cbd941b68e2c28ae6a21c
#
_cell.length_a   1.000
_cell.length_b   1.000
_cell.length_c   1.000
_cell.angle_alpha   90.00
_cell.angle_beta   90.00
_cell.angle_gamma   90.00
#
_symmetry.space_group_name_H-M   'P 1'
#
loop_
_entity.id
_entity.type
_entity.pdbx_description
1 polymer ?
#
loop_
_entity_poly.entity_id
_entity_poly.type
_entity_poly.pdbx_seq_one_letter_code
_entity_poly.pdbx_strand_id
1 'polypeptide(L)'
;MTHPTVIKLHDGNLMPQLGLGVWKTGNEEVVSAIHKALEVGYRSFDTAAAYQNETGVGNALHSAGVNRDELFITTKLWNDDQKRPHEALKESLSKLKLDYVDLYLIHWPVPAIGHYVEAWQALIELQQQGLTKSIGVCNFQVPHLQKLIDETGVAPVINQIELHPLLQQRQLHAWNATHKIQTESWSPLAQGGEGVFDQKVIHQLADKYGKTPAQIVIRWHLDSGLVVIPKSVTPSRIAENFDVWDFRLDKDELGAIAKLDQGKRLGPDPDQFGG
;
A
#
# COMPACT_ATOMS: atom_id res chain seq x y z
N MET A 1 -21.38 -6.64 13.56
CA MET A 1 -19.96 -6.28 13.37
C MET A 1 -19.69 -6.34 11.89
N THR A 2 -19.37 -5.22 11.27
CA THR A 2 -18.96 -5.18 9.87
C THR A 2 -17.55 -5.77 9.79
N HIS A 3 -17.35 -6.74 8.91
CA HIS A 3 -16.05 -7.40 8.74
C HIS A 3 -15.13 -6.53 7.86
N PRO A 4 -13.79 -6.60 8.04
CA PRO A 4 -12.84 -6.00 7.14
C PRO A 4 -13.14 -6.39 5.70
N THR A 5 -13.13 -5.42 4.79
CA THR A 5 -13.42 -5.65 3.39
C THR A 5 -12.19 -6.21 2.66
N VAL A 6 -12.45 -7.06 1.66
CA VAL A 6 -11.44 -7.69 0.80
C VAL A 6 -11.73 -7.28 -0.63
N ILE A 7 -10.69 -6.93 -1.38
CA ILE A 7 -10.78 -6.61 -2.80
C ILE A 7 -10.27 -7.81 -3.61
N LYS A 8 -10.97 -8.13 -4.70
CA LYS A 8 -10.51 -9.11 -5.68
C LYS A 8 -9.67 -8.38 -6.74
N LEU A 9 -8.40 -8.72 -6.82
CA LEU A 9 -7.49 -8.24 -7.86
C LEU A 9 -7.82 -8.90 -9.22
N HIS A 10 -7.37 -8.31 -10.32
CA HIS A 10 -7.72 -8.83 -11.65
C HIS A 10 -7.09 -10.20 -11.97
N ASP A 11 -6.02 -10.59 -11.25
CA ASP A 11 -5.41 -11.93 -11.34
C ASP A 11 -6.17 -12.99 -10.52
N GLY A 12 -7.23 -12.59 -9.82
CA GLY A 12 -8.10 -13.47 -9.03
C GLY A 12 -7.77 -13.56 -7.56
N ASN A 13 -6.59 -13.08 -7.12
CA ASN A 13 -6.19 -13.08 -5.71
C ASN A 13 -7.03 -12.08 -4.90
N LEU A 14 -7.16 -12.36 -3.60
CA LEU A 14 -7.91 -11.54 -2.66
C LEU A 14 -6.95 -10.74 -1.78
N MET A 15 -7.18 -9.44 -1.64
CA MET A 15 -6.37 -8.54 -0.83
C MET A 15 -7.21 -7.81 0.21
N PRO A 16 -6.81 -7.80 1.50
CA PRO A 16 -7.44 -6.93 2.50
C PRO A 16 -7.37 -5.47 2.08
N GLN A 17 -8.49 -4.75 2.20
CA GLN A 17 -8.56 -3.35 1.79
C GLN A 17 -7.82 -2.40 2.75
N LEU A 18 -7.59 -2.83 3.99
CA LEU A 18 -6.80 -2.10 5.00
C LEU A 18 -5.61 -2.96 5.44
N GLY A 19 -4.42 -2.43 5.28
CA GLY A 19 -3.15 -3.02 5.75
C GLY A 19 -2.40 -2.10 6.70
N LEU A 20 -1.34 -2.61 7.30
CA LEU A 20 -0.39 -1.83 8.10
C LEU A 20 0.89 -1.60 7.29
N GLY A 21 1.23 -0.33 7.02
CA GLY A 21 2.53 0.06 6.51
C GLY A 21 3.58 0.14 7.62
N VAL A 22 4.82 -0.27 7.34
CA VAL A 22 5.91 -0.29 8.34
C VAL A 22 7.12 0.57 7.94
N TRP A 23 6.94 1.53 7.05
CA TRP A 23 8.01 2.46 6.68
C TRP A 23 8.54 3.25 7.89
N LYS A 24 9.86 3.50 7.95
CA LYS A 24 10.53 4.16 9.08
C LYS A 24 10.25 3.50 10.44
N THR A 25 10.19 2.18 10.47
CA THR A 25 10.06 1.40 11.71
C THR A 25 11.28 0.48 11.82
N GLY A 26 11.96 0.49 12.96
CA GLY A 26 13.12 -0.37 13.20
C GLY A 26 12.73 -1.84 13.40
N ASN A 27 13.72 -2.76 13.29
CA ASN A 27 13.50 -4.20 13.39
C ASN A 27 12.89 -4.65 14.73
N GLU A 28 13.20 -4.01 15.84
CA GLU A 28 12.62 -4.34 17.15
C GLU A 28 11.21 -3.77 17.30
N GLU A 29 11.03 -2.53 16.90
CA GLU A 29 9.76 -1.84 17.01
C GLU A 29 8.68 -2.44 16.12
N VAL A 30 9.06 -2.89 14.91
CA VAL A 30 8.11 -3.50 13.96
C VAL A 30 7.50 -4.79 14.50
N VAL A 31 8.23 -5.55 15.32
CA VAL A 31 7.70 -6.77 15.95
C VAL A 31 6.49 -6.46 16.83
N SER A 32 6.64 -5.49 17.74
CA SER A 32 5.55 -5.07 18.62
C SER A 32 4.37 -4.49 17.85
N ALA A 33 4.64 -3.71 16.80
CA ALA A 33 3.60 -3.12 15.96
C ALA A 33 2.79 -4.19 15.21
N ILE A 34 3.43 -5.19 14.61
CA ILE A 34 2.77 -6.29 13.90
C ILE A 34 1.97 -7.17 14.86
N HIS A 35 2.51 -7.51 16.03
CA HIS A 35 1.78 -8.30 17.02
C HIS A 35 0.50 -7.57 17.45
N LYS A 36 0.60 -6.26 17.73
CA LYS A 36 -0.60 -5.46 18.07
C LYS A 36 -1.58 -5.39 16.91
N ALA A 37 -1.11 -5.24 15.68
CA ALA A 37 -1.97 -5.22 14.51
C ALA A 37 -2.70 -6.55 14.31
N LEU A 38 -2.02 -7.69 14.45
CA LEU A 38 -2.63 -9.02 14.39
C LEU A 38 -3.69 -9.23 15.46
N GLU A 39 -3.40 -8.77 16.70
CA GLU A 39 -4.35 -8.82 17.83
C GLU A 39 -5.66 -8.09 17.51
N VAL A 40 -5.59 -6.91 16.89
CA VAL A 40 -6.78 -6.11 16.56
C VAL A 40 -7.47 -6.50 15.26
N GLY A 41 -6.85 -7.39 14.46
CA GLY A 41 -7.49 -7.97 13.29
C GLY A 41 -6.86 -7.64 11.93
N TYR A 42 -5.76 -6.91 11.87
CA TYR A 42 -5.01 -6.76 10.61
C TYR A 42 -4.53 -8.11 10.09
N ARG A 43 -4.53 -8.26 8.76
CA ARG A 43 -4.02 -9.43 8.06
C ARG A 43 -3.14 -9.06 6.87
N SER A 44 -2.97 -7.77 6.56
CA SER A 44 -2.12 -7.25 5.48
C SER A 44 -1.00 -6.39 6.05
N PHE A 45 0.25 -6.67 5.64
CA PHE A 45 1.45 -5.96 6.09
C PHE A 45 2.30 -5.58 4.88
N ASP A 46 2.64 -4.29 4.80
CA ASP A 46 3.40 -3.71 3.70
C ASP A 46 4.78 -3.26 4.18
N THR A 47 5.80 -3.95 3.68
CA THR A 47 7.21 -3.60 3.87
C THR A 47 7.92 -3.37 2.53
N ALA A 48 9.22 -3.22 2.52
CA ALA A 48 10.08 -3.10 1.35
C ALA A 48 11.53 -3.40 1.70
N ALA A 49 12.33 -3.86 0.73
CA ALA A 49 13.79 -4.04 0.90
C ALA A 49 14.46 -2.74 1.38
N ALA A 50 14.05 -1.59 0.82
CA ALA A 50 14.57 -0.28 1.20
C ALA A 50 14.30 0.12 2.66
N TYR A 51 13.31 -0.47 3.34
CA TYR A 51 12.99 -0.12 4.73
C TYR A 51 13.96 -0.75 5.73
N GLN A 52 14.75 -1.73 5.31
CA GLN A 52 15.74 -2.46 6.12
C GLN A 52 15.16 -3.11 7.38
N ASN A 53 13.86 -3.41 7.37
CA ASN A 53 13.15 -4.01 8.49
C ASN A 53 12.48 -5.36 8.18
N GLU A 54 12.74 -5.94 7.00
CA GLU A 54 12.17 -7.23 6.58
C GLU A 54 12.49 -8.35 7.58
N THR A 55 13.67 -8.33 8.21
CA THR A 55 14.04 -9.30 9.25
C THR A 55 13.13 -9.19 10.48
N GLY A 56 12.85 -7.97 10.94
CA GLY A 56 11.92 -7.73 12.03
C GLY A 56 10.49 -8.15 11.69
N VAL A 57 10.04 -7.84 10.45
CA VAL A 57 8.74 -8.30 9.95
C VAL A 57 8.67 -9.82 9.95
N GLY A 58 9.67 -10.52 9.40
CA GLY A 58 9.75 -11.98 9.41
C GLY A 58 9.71 -12.58 10.80
N ASN A 59 10.44 -12.00 11.75
CA ASN A 59 10.43 -12.42 13.15
C ASN A 59 9.03 -12.27 13.77
N ALA A 60 8.35 -11.15 13.52
CA ALA A 60 7.02 -10.90 14.03
C ALA A 60 6.00 -11.91 13.49
N LEU A 61 5.99 -12.13 12.18
CA LEU A 61 5.07 -13.07 11.52
C LEU A 61 5.28 -14.50 12.02
N HIS A 62 6.54 -14.92 12.15
CA HIS A 62 6.89 -16.28 12.62
C HIS A 62 6.48 -16.51 14.09
N SER A 63 6.64 -15.49 14.95
CA SER A 63 6.32 -15.61 16.37
C SER A 63 4.85 -15.39 16.73
N ALA A 64 4.04 -14.88 15.78
CA ALA A 64 2.65 -14.54 16.04
C ALA A 64 1.70 -15.74 16.11
N GLY A 65 2.11 -16.92 15.60
CA GLY A 65 1.28 -18.13 15.61
C GLY A 65 0.04 -18.05 14.70
N VAL A 66 0.03 -17.14 13.72
CA VAL A 66 -1.03 -17.02 12.71
C VAL A 66 -0.64 -17.82 11.47
N ASN A 67 -1.58 -18.53 10.88
CA ASN A 67 -1.31 -19.30 9.67
C ASN A 67 -0.89 -18.38 8.51
N ARG A 68 0.11 -18.81 7.73
CA ARG A 68 0.60 -18.04 6.58
C ARG A 68 -0.50 -17.68 5.57
N ASP A 69 -1.46 -18.58 5.36
CA ASP A 69 -2.57 -18.41 4.41
C ASP A 69 -3.59 -17.36 4.85
N GLU A 70 -3.57 -16.97 6.12
CA GLU A 70 -4.42 -15.89 6.63
C GLU A 70 -3.80 -14.50 6.42
N LEU A 71 -2.54 -14.44 5.97
CA LEU A 71 -1.76 -13.23 5.87
C LEU A 71 -1.57 -12.81 4.42
N PHE A 72 -1.57 -11.50 4.19
CA PHE A 72 -1.21 -10.87 2.93
C PHE A 72 0.05 -10.02 3.14
N ILE A 73 1.17 -10.46 2.58
CA ILE A 73 2.47 -9.84 2.80
C ILE A 73 2.97 -9.21 1.50
N THR A 74 3.28 -7.93 1.57
CA THR A 74 3.85 -7.14 0.46
C THR A 74 5.28 -6.76 0.76
N THR A 75 6.19 -6.97 -0.20
CA THR A 75 7.51 -6.33 -0.21
C THR A 75 7.80 -5.74 -1.59
N LYS A 76 8.91 -5.00 -1.72
CA LYS A 76 9.17 -4.17 -2.91
C LYS A 76 10.63 -4.26 -3.35
N LEU A 77 10.83 -4.36 -4.66
CA LEU A 77 12.12 -4.28 -5.34
C LEU A 77 12.64 -2.84 -5.27
N TRP A 78 13.81 -2.65 -4.67
CA TRP A 78 14.42 -1.33 -4.61
C TRP A 78 15.06 -0.93 -5.95
N ASN A 79 15.29 0.38 -6.12
CA ASN A 79 15.75 0.98 -7.37
C ASN A 79 17.09 0.39 -7.85
N ASP A 80 18.05 0.22 -6.95
CA ASP A 80 19.39 -0.31 -7.26
C ASP A 80 19.37 -1.78 -7.68
N ASP A 81 18.30 -2.49 -7.33
CA ASP A 81 18.13 -3.92 -7.58
C ASP A 81 17.33 -4.23 -8.85
N GLN A 82 16.91 -3.22 -9.62
CA GLN A 82 16.12 -3.43 -10.83
C GLN A 82 16.82 -4.28 -11.91
N LYS A 83 18.14 -4.43 -11.84
CA LYS A 83 18.93 -5.32 -12.73
C LYS A 83 19.08 -6.75 -12.22
N ARG A 84 18.67 -7.03 -10.97
CA ARG A 84 18.77 -8.34 -10.32
C ARG A 84 17.52 -8.73 -9.51
N PRO A 85 16.32 -8.64 -10.08
CA PRO A 85 15.08 -8.83 -9.33
C PRO A 85 14.93 -10.22 -8.68
N HIS A 86 15.45 -11.26 -9.33
CA HIS A 86 15.42 -12.63 -8.82
C HIS A 86 16.22 -12.81 -7.54
N GLU A 87 17.43 -12.26 -7.49
CA GLU A 87 18.28 -12.28 -6.30
C GLU A 87 17.67 -11.41 -5.19
N ALA A 88 17.18 -10.22 -5.55
CA ALA A 88 16.57 -9.29 -4.60
C ALA A 88 15.34 -9.91 -3.91
N LEU A 89 14.45 -10.59 -4.64
CA LEU A 89 13.32 -11.27 -4.02
C LEU A 89 13.77 -12.43 -3.11
N LYS A 90 14.75 -13.22 -3.51
CA LYS A 90 15.30 -14.31 -2.66
C LYS A 90 15.90 -13.77 -1.36
N GLU A 91 16.60 -12.64 -1.42
CA GLU A 91 17.12 -11.95 -0.24
C GLU A 91 15.97 -11.47 0.68
N SER A 92 14.93 -10.86 0.11
CA SER A 92 13.74 -10.45 0.85
C SER A 92 13.03 -11.64 1.49
N LEU A 93 12.80 -12.72 0.76
CA LEU A 93 12.17 -13.94 1.28
C LEU A 93 12.97 -14.55 2.44
N SER A 94 14.31 -14.59 2.32
CA SER A 94 15.19 -15.05 3.39
C SER A 94 15.06 -14.20 4.66
N LYS A 95 15.04 -12.86 4.53
CA LYS A 95 14.86 -11.95 5.68
C LYS A 95 13.46 -12.08 6.29
N LEU A 96 12.44 -12.20 5.45
CA LEU A 96 11.05 -12.39 5.87
C LEU A 96 10.77 -13.78 6.43
N LYS A 97 11.67 -14.77 6.21
CA LYS A 97 11.50 -16.18 6.56
C LYS A 97 10.25 -16.79 5.92
N LEU A 98 10.02 -16.47 4.65
CA LEU A 98 8.88 -16.90 3.88
C LEU A 98 9.32 -17.62 2.60
N ASP A 99 8.49 -18.56 2.12
CA ASP A 99 8.70 -19.23 0.84
C ASP A 99 8.16 -18.41 -0.33
N TYR A 100 7.19 -17.54 -0.07
CA TYR A 100 6.59 -16.62 -1.04
C TYR A 100 6.02 -15.38 -0.35
N VAL A 101 5.86 -14.30 -1.13
CA VAL A 101 5.04 -13.13 -0.75
C VAL A 101 3.71 -13.12 -1.51
N ASP A 102 2.70 -12.44 -0.97
CA ASP A 102 1.42 -12.30 -1.66
C ASP A 102 1.47 -11.25 -2.75
N LEU A 103 2.29 -10.20 -2.55
CA LEU A 103 2.46 -9.13 -3.53
C LEU A 103 3.91 -8.66 -3.56
N TYR A 104 4.49 -8.60 -4.77
CA TYR A 104 5.81 -8.04 -5.02
C TYR A 104 5.70 -6.84 -5.95
N LEU A 105 6.27 -5.70 -5.56
CA LEU A 105 6.13 -4.43 -6.28
C LEU A 105 7.49 -3.90 -6.75
N ILE A 106 7.54 -3.28 -7.94
CA ILE A 106 8.64 -2.35 -8.27
C ILE A 106 8.40 -1.07 -7.49
N HIS A 107 9.37 -0.65 -6.65
CA HIS A 107 9.16 0.46 -5.69
C HIS A 107 9.06 1.83 -6.37
N TRP A 108 9.85 2.09 -7.43
CA TRP A 108 9.81 3.30 -8.23
C TRP A 108 10.15 2.99 -9.69
N PRO A 109 9.61 3.73 -10.67
CA PRO A 109 9.94 3.51 -12.08
C PRO A 109 11.39 3.89 -12.43
N VAL A 110 11.96 4.90 -11.79
CA VAL A 110 13.28 5.48 -12.07
C VAL A 110 13.49 5.67 -13.58
N PRO A 111 12.70 6.52 -14.25
CA PRO A 111 12.66 6.59 -15.70
C PRO A 111 13.99 7.01 -16.32
N ALA A 112 14.81 7.77 -15.60
CA ALA A 112 16.15 8.18 -16.05
C ALA A 112 17.12 7.00 -16.26
N ILE A 113 16.92 5.88 -15.52
CA ILE A 113 17.75 4.66 -15.66
C ILE A 113 17.12 3.69 -16.67
N GLY A 114 15.79 3.64 -16.74
CA GLY A 114 15.04 2.92 -17.78
C GLY A 114 14.95 1.40 -17.62
N HIS A 115 15.27 0.82 -16.45
CA HIS A 115 15.30 -0.64 -16.24
C HIS A 115 13.98 -1.25 -15.75
N TYR A 116 12.94 -0.44 -15.54
CA TYR A 116 11.70 -0.94 -14.93
C TYR A 116 10.91 -1.93 -15.82
N VAL A 117 11.12 -1.88 -17.16
CA VAL A 117 10.47 -2.84 -18.07
C VAL A 117 11.10 -4.22 -17.94
N GLU A 118 12.44 -4.30 -17.97
CA GLU A 118 13.16 -5.54 -17.75
C GLU A 118 12.92 -6.10 -16.35
N ALA A 119 12.87 -5.23 -15.34
CA ALA A 119 12.49 -5.62 -13.98
C ALA A 119 11.07 -6.20 -13.95
N TRP A 120 10.13 -5.59 -14.68
CA TRP A 120 8.76 -6.09 -14.77
C TRP A 120 8.68 -7.48 -15.41
N GLN A 121 9.44 -7.72 -16.48
CA GLN A 121 9.55 -9.06 -17.09
C GLN A 121 10.05 -10.09 -16.09
N ALA A 122 11.05 -9.75 -15.28
CA ALA A 122 11.54 -10.63 -14.23
C ALA A 122 10.49 -10.87 -13.11
N LEU A 123 9.67 -9.86 -12.76
CA LEU A 123 8.55 -10.06 -11.82
C LEU A 123 7.52 -11.04 -12.37
N ILE A 124 7.22 -11.01 -13.66
CA ILE A 124 6.34 -11.98 -14.33
C ILE A 124 6.90 -13.41 -14.20
N GLU A 125 8.20 -13.58 -14.40
CA GLU A 125 8.86 -14.88 -14.22
C GLU A 125 8.81 -15.35 -12.75
N LEU A 126 9.06 -14.47 -11.80
CA LEU A 126 8.98 -14.76 -10.37
C LEU A 126 7.56 -15.18 -9.92
N GLN A 127 6.53 -14.58 -10.51
CA GLN A 127 5.14 -14.99 -10.30
C GLN A 127 4.89 -16.39 -10.87
N GLN A 128 5.37 -16.69 -12.08
CA GLN A 128 5.26 -18.02 -12.68
C GLN A 128 5.99 -19.09 -11.87
N GLN A 129 7.07 -18.74 -11.19
CA GLN A 129 7.82 -19.61 -10.27
C GLN A 129 7.12 -19.78 -8.91
N GLY A 130 6.06 -19.04 -8.62
CA GLY A 130 5.31 -19.10 -7.36
C GLY A 130 6.01 -18.40 -6.18
N LEU A 131 7.04 -17.59 -6.43
CA LEU A 131 7.74 -16.84 -5.38
C LEU A 131 6.98 -15.57 -4.95
N THR A 132 6.03 -15.15 -5.76
CA THR A 132 5.01 -14.15 -5.42
C THR A 132 3.67 -14.55 -6.02
N LYS A 133 2.55 -14.32 -5.33
CA LYS A 133 1.22 -14.60 -5.86
C LYS A 133 0.75 -13.55 -6.85
N SER A 134 1.00 -12.29 -6.55
CA SER A 134 0.63 -11.13 -7.36
C SER A 134 1.82 -10.21 -7.58
N ILE A 135 1.80 -9.48 -8.70
CA ILE A 135 2.83 -8.49 -9.03
C ILE A 135 2.22 -7.13 -9.35
N GLY A 136 2.91 -6.09 -8.93
CA GLY A 136 2.45 -4.72 -9.13
C GLY A 136 3.60 -3.71 -9.11
N VAL A 137 3.22 -2.45 -9.03
CA VAL A 137 4.17 -1.34 -9.06
C VAL A 137 3.83 -0.28 -8.02
N CYS A 138 4.81 0.57 -7.70
CA CYS A 138 4.61 1.78 -6.91
C CYS A 138 5.06 3.01 -7.69
N ASN A 139 4.31 4.11 -7.51
CA ASN A 139 4.71 5.43 -8.00
C ASN A 139 4.80 5.53 -9.53
N PHE A 140 4.12 4.65 -10.26
CA PHE A 140 4.07 4.70 -11.72
C PHE A 140 3.04 5.72 -12.18
N GLN A 141 3.44 6.58 -13.13
CA GLN A 141 2.54 7.46 -13.84
C GLN A 141 1.98 6.77 -15.10
N VAL A 142 0.96 7.35 -15.74
CA VAL A 142 0.32 6.76 -16.92
C VAL A 142 1.31 6.35 -18.02
N PRO A 143 2.30 7.18 -18.41
CA PRO A 143 3.26 6.77 -19.43
C PRO A 143 4.09 5.53 -19.05
N HIS A 144 4.46 5.38 -17.76
CA HIS A 144 5.20 4.22 -17.29
C HIS A 144 4.35 2.95 -17.34
N LEU A 145 3.09 3.04 -16.88
CA LEU A 145 2.14 1.93 -16.90
C LEU A 145 1.81 1.49 -18.34
N GLN A 146 1.55 2.46 -19.22
CA GLN A 146 1.27 2.19 -20.62
C GLN A 146 2.43 1.45 -21.27
N LYS A 147 3.68 1.92 -21.03
CA LYS A 147 4.88 1.27 -21.57
C LYS A 147 5.03 -0.17 -21.08
N LEU A 148 4.78 -0.44 -19.75
CA LEU A 148 4.80 -1.82 -19.25
C LEU A 148 3.82 -2.71 -20.01
N ILE A 149 2.58 -2.24 -20.18
CA ILE A 149 1.52 -3.01 -20.82
C ILE A 149 1.82 -3.24 -22.30
N ASP A 150 2.28 -2.19 -23.02
CA ASP A 150 2.59 -2.27 -24.45
C ASP A 150 3.76 -3.23 -24.74
N GLU A 151 4.79 -3.24 -23.89
CA GLU A 151 5.98 -4.04 -24.11
C GLU A 151 5.87 -5.49 -23.59
N THR A 152 5.00 -5.75 -22.60
CA THR A 152 4.92 -7.08 -21.96
C THR A 152 3.56 -7.76 -22.11
N GLY A 153 2.52 -7.02 -22.43
CA GLY A 153 1.14 -7.53 -22.47
C GLY A 153 0.54 -7.79 -21.09
N VAL A 154 1.27 -7.53 -19.99
CA VAL A 154 0.85 -7.82 -18.62
C VAL A 154 0.68 -6.53 -17.83
N ALA A 155 -0.56 -6.26 -17.37
CA ALA A 155 -0.84 -5.13 -16.51
C ALA A 155 -0.52 -5.45 -15.04
N PRO A 156 0.02 -4.48 -14.25
CA PRO A 156 0.13 -4.62 -12.80
C PRO A 156 -1.22 -4.85 -12.14
N VAL A 157 -1.30 -5.66 -11.07
CA VAL A 157 -2.55 -5.79 -10.31
C VAL A 157 -2.83 -4.57 -9.44
N ILE A 158 -1.75 -3.88 -9.03
CA ILE A 158 -1.78 -2.71 -8.14
C ILE A 158 -0.80 -1.65 -8.66
N ASN A 159 -1.20 -0.38 -8.49
CA ASN A 159 -0.28 0.76 -8.47
C ASN A 159 -0.41 1.44 -7.10
N GLN A 160 0.63 1.32 -6.27
CA GLN A 160 0.69 1.93 -4.93
C GLN A 160 1.28 3.33 -5.04
N ILE A 161 0.49 4.36 -4.75
CA ILE A 161 0.86 5.76 -4.97
C ILE A 161 0.63 6.62 -3.73
N GLU A 162 1.29 7.78 -3.64
CA GLU A 162 0.91 8.78 -2.66
C GLU A 162 -0.51 9.24 -2.93
N LEU A 163 -1.40 9.01 -1.97
CA LEU A 163 -2.77 9.45 -2.10
C LEU A 163 -3.36 9.77 -0.72
N HIS A 164 -3.89 10.97 -0.59
CA HIS A 164 -4.56 11.49 0.60
C HIS A 164 -5.50 12.64 0.19
N PRO A 165 -6.34 13.18 1.09
CA PRO A 165 -7.33 14.19 0.71
C PRO A 165 -6.79 15.42 -0.01
N LEU A 166 -5.51 15.82 0.21
CA LEU A 166 -4.89 16.97 -0.47
C LEU A 166 -4.19 16.60 -1.79
N LEU A 167 -4.00 15.29 -2.06
CA LEU A 167 -3.43 14.75 -3.30
C LEU A 167 -4.23 13.52 -3.73
N GLN A 168 -5.30 13.71 -4.48
CA GLN A 168 -6.22 12.60 -4.83
C GLN A 168 -5.87 11.90 -6.13
N GLN A 169 -4.95 12.42 -6.92
CA GLN A 169 -4.46 11.82 -8.17
C GLN A 169 -5.57 11.24 -9.05
N ARG A 170 -6.69 11.97 -9.21
CA ARG A 170 -7.94 11.47 -9.81
C ARG A 170 -7.77 10.94 -11.22
N GLN A 171 -6.92 11.59 -12.04
CA GLN A 171 -6.68 11.15 -13.40
C GLN A 171 -5.96 9.81 -13.44
N LEU A 172 -4.91 9.63 -12.60
CA LEU A 172 -4.18 8.38 -12.49
C LEU A 172 -5.06 7.27 -11.90
N HIS A 173 -5.84 7.58 -10.85
CA HIS A 173 -6.79 6.63 -10.26
C HIS A 173 -7.84 6.18 -11.29
N ALA A 174 -8.44 7.10 -12.05
CA ALA A 174 -9.40 6.77 -13.10
C ALA A 174 -8.76 5.91 -14.21
N TRP A 175 -7.53 6.22 -14.61
CA TRP A 175 -6.80 5.45 -15.60
C TRP A 175 -6.50 4.02 -15.08
N ASN A 176 -6.03 3.90 -13.84
CA ASN A 176 -5.84 2.60 -13.20
C ASN A 176 -7.12 1.77 -13.23
N ALA A 177 -8.26 2.37 -12.84
CA ALA A 177 -9.54 1.68 -12.80
C ALA A 177 -9.98 1.17 -14.19
N THR A 178 -9.77 1.95 -15.27
CA THR A 178 -10.11 1.51 -16.64
C THR A 178 -9.25 0.33 -17.12
N HIS A 179 -8.05 0.18 -16.57
CA HIS A 179 -7.14 -0.93 -16.85
C HIS A 179 -7.21 -2.07 -15.80
N LYS A 180 -8.20 -2.02 -14.90
CA LYS A 180 -8.39 -2.98 -13.81
C LYS A 180 -7.20 -3.05 -12.83
N ILE A 181 -6.39 -2.00 -12.78
CA ILE A 181 -5.29 -1.85 -11.83
C ILE A 181 -5.86 -1.26 -10.55
N GLN A 182 -5.72 -1.97 -9.43
CA GLN A 182 -6.16 -1.46 -8.14
C GLN A 182 -5.24 -0.33 -7.68
N THR A 183 -5.81 0.77 -7.19
CA THR A 183 -5.02 1.84 -6.57
C THR A 183 -4.88 1.57 -5.07
N GLU A 184 -3.65 1.61 -4.59
CA GLU A 184 -3.31 1.52 -3.17
C GLU A 184 -2.65 2.83 -2.71
N SER A 185 -3.01 3.29 -1.51
CA SER A 185 -2.59 4.60 -0.99
C SER A 185 -1.49 4.44 0.04
N TRP A 186 -0.28 4.95 -0.26
CA TRP A 186 0.73 5.18 0.77
C TRP A 186 0.66 6.63 1.27
N SER A 187 1.15 6.87 2.50
CA SER A 187 0.96 8.12 3.26
C SER A 187 -0.50 8.60 3.30
N PRO A 188 -1.49 7.73 3.53
CA PRO A 188 -2.91 8.09 3.45
C PRO A 188 -3.31 9.18 4.44
N LEU A 189 -2.58 9.29 5.54
CA LEU A 189 -2.77 10.31 6.58
C LEU A 189 -1.84 11.52 6.42
N ALA A 190 -1.30 11.76 5.21
CA ALA A 190 -0.44 12.92 4.91
C ALA A 190 0.69 13.10 5.94
N GLN A 191 1.51 12.05 6.14
CA GLN A 191 2.68 12.04 7.03
C GLN A 191 2.40 12.49 8.48
N GLY A 192 1.24 12.18 9.01
CA GLY A 192 0.82 12.54 10.37
C GLY A 192 -0.30 13.57 10.41
N GLY A 193 -0.97 13.77 9.29
CA GLY A 193 -2.14 14.64 9.17
C GLY A 193 -1.84 16.07 8.76
N GLU A 194 -0.62 16.33 8.26
CA GLU A 194 -0.19 17.70 7.87
C GLU A 194 -1.20 18.36 6.91
N GLY A 195 -1.92 19.36 7.41
CA GLY A 195 -2.93 20.11 6.69
C GLY A 195 -4.23 19.35 6.38
N VAL A 196 -4.27 18.02 6.55
CA VAL A 196 -5.49 17.20 6.34
C VAL A 196 -6.38 17.23 7.58
N PHE A 197 -5.79 17.01 8.75
CA PHE A 197 -6.57 16.97 9.99
C PHE A 197 -7.11 18.34 10.39
N ASP A 198 -6.55 19.44 9.88
CA ASP A 198 -7.03 20.81 10.14
C ASP A 198 -8.23 21.20 9.26
N GLN A 199 -8.62 20.35 8.30
CA GLN A 199 -9.72 20.64 7.40
C GLN A 199 -11.07 20.59 8.12
N LYS A 200 -11.84 21.68 8.04
CA LYS A 200 -13.14 21.81 8.71
C LYS A 200 -14.09 20.62 8.41
N VAL A 201 -14.12 20.16 7.17
CA VAL A 201 -14.99 19.03 6.78
C VAL A 201 -14.57 17.74 7.49
N ILE A 202 -13.27 17.51 7.71
CA ILE A 202 -12.77 16.31 8.43
C ILE A 202 -13.23 16.36 9.90
N HIS A 203 -13.12 17.53 10.56
CA HIS A 203 -13.60 17.70 11.93
C HIS A 203 -15.11 17.52 12.04
N GLN A 204 -15.88 18.11 11.13
CA GLN A 204 -17.34 17.97 11.13
C GLN A 204 -17.78 16.50 10.99
N LEU A 205 -17.09 15.73 10.16
CA LEU A 205 -17.37 14.30 9.99
C LEU A 205 -16.90 13.50 11.21
N ALA A 206 -15.75 13.83 11.79
CA ALA A 206 -15.27 13.23 13.04
C ALA A 206 -16.29 13.41 14.17
N ASP A 207 -16.80 14.61 14.36
CA ASP A 207 -17.85 14.91 15.34
C ASP A 207 -19.16 14.15 15.05
N LYS A 208 -19.59 14.13 13.78
CA LYS A 208 -20.82 13.44 13.33
C LYS A 208 -20.80 11.96 13.67
N TYR A 209 -19.67 11.29 13.43
CA TYR A 209 -19.52 9.84 13.60
C TYR A 209 -18.94 9.42 14.96
N GLY A 210 -18.52 10.38 15.81
CA GLY A 210 -17.81 10.09 17.06
C GLY A 210 -16.49 9.39 16.83
N LYS A 211 -15.77 9.74 15.74
CA LYS A 211 -14.51 9.15 15.31
C LYS A 211 -13.39 10.19 15.28
N THR A 212 -12.15 9.74 15.15
CA THR A 212 -11.01 10.65 14.99
C THR A 212 -10.85 11.10 13.54
N PRO A 213 -10.17 12.22 13.26
CA PRO A 213 -9.81 12.63 11.90
C PRO A 213 -9.11 11.54 11.10
N ALA A 214 -8.22 10.77 11.74
CA ALA A 214 -7.53 9.65 11.10
C ALA A 214 -8.51 8.56 10.63
N GLN A 215 -9.47 8.18 11.46
CA GLN A 215 -10.50 7.21 11.12
C GLN A 215 -11.39 7.69 9.96
N ILE A 216 -11.76 8.97 9.93
CA ILE A 216 -12.52 9.56 8.81
C ILE A 216 -11.72 9.46 7.49
N VAL A 217 -10.43 9.81 7.52
CA VAL A 217 -9.59 9.75 6.32
C VAL A 217 -9.39 8.31 5.85
N ILE A 218 -9.15 7.36 6.76
CA ILE A 218 -9.06 5.94 6.41
C ILE A 218 -10.38 5.46 5.80
N ARG A 219 -11.51 5.80 6.43
CA ARG A 219 -12.83 5.42 5.92
C ARG A 219 -13.10 6.00 4.53
N TRP A 220 -12.71 7.25 4.29
CA TRP A 220 -12.79 7.87 2.97
C TRP A 220 -12.06 7.06 1.90
N HIS A 221 -10.83 6.56 2.19
CA HIS A 221 -10.13 5.68 1.26
C HIS A 221 -10.92 4.40 0.97
N LEU A 222 -11.41 3.74 2.02
CA LEU A 222 -12.18 2.50 1.89
C LEU A 222 -13.46 2.70 1.07
N ASP A 223 -14.23 3.75 1.36
CA ASP A 223 -15.48 4.06 0.64
C ASP A 223 -15.24 4.60 -0.78
N SER A 224 -14.02 5.07 -1.06
CA SER A 224 -13.56 5.44 -2.42
C SER A 224 -13.04 4.23 -3.22
N GLY A 225 -13.11 3.00 -2.67
CA GLY A 225 -12.65 1.78 -3.34
C GLY A 225 -11.12 1.63 -3.41
N LEU A 226 -10.39 2.36 -2.58
CA LEU A 226 -8.93 2.30 -2.50
C LEU A 226 -8.48 1.25 -1.48
N VAL A 227 -7.32 0.63 -1.71
CA VAL A 227 -6.56 -0.05 -0.67
C VAL A 227 -5.75 0.97 0.11
N VAL A 228 -5.61 0.81 1.41
CA VAL A 228 -4.98 1.81 2.27
C VAL A 228 -4.06 1.18 3.31
N ILE A 229 -2.85 1.74 3.45
CA ILE A 229 -1.80 1.23 4.36
C ILE A 229 -1.28 2.32 5.30
N PRO A 230 -2.10 2.78 6.28
CA PRO A 230 -1.63 3.71 7.28
C PRO A 230 -0.49 3.09 8.10
N LYS A 231 0.52 3.90 8.41
CA LYS A 231 1.65 3.51 9.26
C LYS A 231 1.41 3.98 10.70
N SER A 232 1.59 3.08 11.65
CA SER A 232 1.74 3.44 13.07
C SER A 232 2.57 2.40 13.81
N VAL A 233 3.26 2.85 14.85
CA VAL A 233 3.96 2.00 15.83
C VAL A 233 3.33 2.12 17.22
N THR A 234 2.45 3.08 17.41
CA THR A 234 1.75 3.32 18.67
C THR A 234 0.57 2.35 18.80
N PRO A 235 0.55 1.46 19.80
CA PRO A 235 -0.48 0.41 19.92
C PRO A 235 -1.93 0.94 19.90
N SER A 236 -2.19 2.07 20.56
CA SER A 236 -3.51 2.69 20.57
C SER A 236 -3.92 3.21 19.19
N ARG A 237 -3.00 3.82 18.43
CA ARG A 237 -3.27 4.29 17.06
C ARG A 237 -3.43 3.14 16.07
N ILE A 238 -2.73 2.03 16.25
CA ILE A 238 -2.92 0.81 15.42
C ILE A 238 -4.35 0.30 15.60
N ALA A 239 -4.83 0.22 16.84
CA ALA A 239 -6.20 -0.19 17.13
C ALA A 239 -7.24 0.84 16.62
N GLU A 240 -7.00 2.13 16.83
CA GLU A 240 -7.84 3.22 16.34
C GLU A 240 -7.98 3.20 14.82
N ASN A 241 -6.87 3.08 14.09
CA ASN A 241 -6.87 3.04 12.62
C ASN A 241 -7.62 1.83 12.05
N PHE A 242 -7.73 0.75 12.83
CA PHE A 242 -8.50 -0.44 12.43
C PHE A 242 -9.98 -0.33 12.75
N ASP A 243 -10.37 0.51 13.71
CA ASP A 243 -11.76 0.69 14.15
C ASP A 243 -12.54 1.67 13.24
N VAL A 244 -12.73 1.25 11.99
CA VAL A 244 -13.36 2.03 10.92
C VAL A 244 -14.51 1.30 10.23
N TRP A 245 -14.96 0.17 10.77
CA TRP A 245 -15.88 -0.73 10.09
C TRP A 245 -17.36 -0.50 10.47
N ASP A 246 -17.65 0.27 11.49
CA ASP A 246 -18.97 0.50 12.06
C ASP A 246 -19.73 1.70 11.48
N PHE A 247 -19.12 2.44 10.55
CA PHE A 247 -19.73 3.57 9.85
C PHE A 247 -19.32 3.60 8.37
N ARG A 248 -20.02 4.42 7.57
CA ARG A 248 -19.71 4.70 6.17
C ARG A 248 -19.95 6.16 5.87
N LEU A 249 -19.14 6.73 4.99
CA LEU A 249 -19.36 8.05 4.44
C LEU A 249 -20.38 7.96 3.28
N ASP A 250 -21.32 8.88 3.25
CA ASP A 250 -22.26 8.98 2.16
C ASP A 250 -21.65 9.72 0.95
N LYS A 251 -22.42 9.78 -0.14
CA LYS A 251 -21.94 10.37 -1.41
C LYS A 251 -21.63 11.87 -1.29
N ASP A 252 -22.39 12.60 -0.47
CA ASP A 252 -22.18 14.04 -0.28
C ASP A 252 -20.94 14.31 0.54
N GLU A 253 -20.69 13.49 1.55
CA GLU A 253 -19.49 13.52 2.40
C GLU A 253 -18.22 13.17 1.63
N LEU A 254 -18.27 12.12 0.80
CA LEU A 254 -17.19 11.80 -0.13
C LEU A 254 -16.94 12.96 -1.09
N GLY A 255 -18.01 13.59 -1.61
CA GLY A 255 -17.93 14.78 -2.45
C GLY A 255 -17.35 16.01 -1.73
N ALA A 256 -17.62 16.15 -0.42
CA ALA A 256 -17.06 17.23 0.38
C ALA A 256 -15.55 17.07 0.59
N ILE A 257 -15.08 15.85 0.91
CA ILE A 257 -13.66 15.54 1.02
C ILE A 257 -12.96 15.65 -0.35
N ALA A 258 -13.67 15.28 -1.42
CA ALA A 258 -13.15 15.41 -2.78
C ALA A 258 -12.75 16.86 -3.15
N LYS A 259 -13.37 17.88 -2.55
CA LYS A 259 -13.04 19.30 -2.77
C LYS A 259 -11.74 19.74 -2.10
N LEU A 260 -11.14 18.91 -1.24
CA LEU A 260 -9.89 19.22 -0.57
C LEU A 260 -8.65 19.03 -1.45
N ASP A 261 -8.80 18.45 -2.63
CA ASP A 261 -7.70 18.17 -3.55
C ASP A 261 -6.98 19.46 -3.97
N GLN A 262 -5.70 19.54 -3.69
CA GLN A 262 -4.82 20.68 -3.99
C GLN A 262 -3.66 20.28 -4.90
N GLY A 263 -3.56 19.00 -5.29
CA GLY A 263 -2.38 18.47 -5.95
C GLY A 263 -1.12 18.54 -5.07
N LYS A 264 -1.28 18.65 -3.74
CA LYS A 264 -0.18 18.83 -2.80
C LYS A 264 0.54 17.52 -2.53
N ARG A 265 1.64 17.28 -3.24
CA ARG A 265 2.54 16.14 -3.00
C ARG A 265 3.45 16.41 -1.80
N LEU A 266 3.62 15.42 -0.95
CA LEU A 266 4.52 15.45 0.22
C LEU A 266 5.76 14.58 0.02
N GLY A 267 5.65 13.55 -0.80
CA GLY A 267 6.75 12.67 -1.17
C GLY A 267 7.46 13.11 -2.46
N PRO A 268 8.46 12.34 -2.91
CA PRO A 268 9.19 12.63 -4.14
C PRO A 268 8.29 12.57 -5.39
N ASP A 269 8.69 13.32 -6.42
CA ASP A 269 8.07 13.25 -7.74
C ASP A 269 8.53 11.97 -8.46
N PRO A 270 7.62 11.07 -8.88
CA PRO A 270 7.97 9.82 -9.54
C PRO A 270 8.72 9.96 -10.85
N ASP A 271 8.56 11.08 -11.55
CA ASP A 271 9.23 11.32 -12.83
C ASP A 271 10.68 11.78 -12.66
N GLN A 272 11.06 12.17 -11.44
CA GLN A 272 12.39 12.73 -11.13
C GLN A 272 13.17 11.90 -10.10
N PHE A 273 12.47 11.05 -9.32
CA PHE A 273 13.07 10.34 -8.20
C PHE A 273 14.01 9.22 -8.67
N GLY A 274 15.22 9.20 -8.10
CA GLY A 274 16.21 8.14 -8.33
C GLY A 274 16.99 8.29 -9.63
N GLY A 275 16.91 9.45 -10.32
CA GLY A 275 17.71 9.82 -11.49
C GLY A 275 19.00 10.53 -11.15
#